data_22b0c36ef42a324e8970d98d5bf5fea4
#
_entry.id   22b0c36ef42a324e8970d98d5bf5fea4
#
_cell.length_a   1.000
_cell.length_b   1.000
_cell.length_c   1.000
_cell.angle_alpha   90.00
_cell.angle_beta   90.00
_cell.angle_gamma   90.00
#
_symmetry.space_group_name_H-M   'P 1'
#
loop_
_entity.id
_entity.type
_entity.pdbx_description
1 polymer ?
#
loop_
_entity_poly.entity_id
_entity_poly.type
_entity_poly.pdbx_seq_one_letter_code
_entity_poly.pdbx_strand_id
1 'polypeptide(L)'
;MNYFSAILLLLIIAAAIGWIISSSSIVRAVCFRNVVSYFSSTRGYLFIFAFVTLSGFYAYRDEFFANNLANLDQLSLWFPVLLLFIVPAITMSAWADEKKMGTDELLFTLPARDTEILLGKYLAVLAIYTVALAFSMTHAFVLAALGDPDWGVLLATYFGYWIAGGALLAAGLVASALTSSTTVAFVLSVVICLLPVGIGSVSGEHQLLRQLSVGEQLFNFSNGLLSIASLAYFGSFIGFMLYLNKILISRRHWSAMQIANMGWHYTARVVCLAVALVSLNIFTTRADTTIDLTAEGLYSLNKATRDVISGIPKTGSVHINAYLTSDLPRQYVPVRKQLVGLLRQVDELGGKRVSVRIVDIEPFSLAAEEAEQKGIRSRQVQEIRGGKVNVENIFLGLVISGADEVVIPFCDVGLPLEYELTRSIRTAASEESRRPTIGILNTDASLYGSFSFAGGMPRRTPKWQIVRELEKQFDVEQVAGDAPIDRNRFDLLIAVLPSSLTMPQMTNLVSYVKSGKSVLVFDDPLPLDILDRAPRQPKPSPGGGMMGM
;
A
#
# COMPACT_ATOMS: atom_id res chain seq x y z
N MET A 1 15.97 -4.02 -8.27
CA MET A 1 15.80 -5.49 -8.42
C MET A 1 14.34 -5.88 -8.66
N ASN A 2 13.39 -5.10 -8.19
CA ASN A 2 11.95 -5.41 -8.23
C ASN A 2 11.31 -5.31 -9.63
N TYR A 3 11.72 -4.34 -10.47
CA TYR A 3 11.20 -4.21 -11.83
C TYR A 3 11.54 -5.40 -12.72
N PHE A 4 12.73 -6.01 -12.53
CA PHE A 4 13.14 -7.18 -13.30
C PHE A 4 12.24 -8.40 -13.03
N SER A 5 11.86 -8.65 -11.77
CA SER A 5 10.98 -9.76 -11.40
C SER A 5 9.56 -9.57 -11.92
N ALA A 6 9.05 -8.32 -11.93
CA ALA A 6 7.74 -8.01 -12.48
C ALA A 6 7.70 -8.16 -14.00
N ILE A 7 8.71 -7.64 -14.71
CA ILE A 7 8.84 -7.81 -16.16
C ILE A 7 8.95 -9.30 -16.51
N LEU A 8 9.74 -10.07 -15.74
CA LEU A 8 9.88 -11.51 -15.94
C LEU A 8 8.53 -12.22 -15.76
N LEU A 9 7.73 -11.87 -14.73
CA LEU A 9 6.39 -12.42 -14.51
C LEU A 9 5.45 -12.11 -15.69
N LEU A 10 5.43 -10.86 -16.15
CA LEU A 10 4.62 -10.45 -17.30
C LEU A 10 5.03 -11.20 -18.58
N LEU A 11 6.33 -11.39 -18.79
CA LEU A 11 6.86 -12.17 -19.92
C LEU A 11 6.48 -13.65 -19.82
N ILE A 12 6.50 -14.24 -18.63
CA ILE A 12 6.06 -15.63 -18.41
C ILE A 12 4.57 -15.77 -18.74
N ILE A 13 3.72 -14.85 -18.28
CA ILE A 13 2.28 -14.87 -18.56
C ILE A 13 2.03 -14.69 -20.07
N ALA A 14 2.69 -13.73 -20.71
CA ALA A 14 2.58 -13.51 -22.14
C ALA A 14 3.07 -14.73 -22.94
N ALA A 15 4.18 -15.35 -22.53
CA ALA A 15 4.70 -16.56 -23.13
C ALA A 15 3.74 -17.75 -22.97
N ALA A 16 3.12 -17.92 -21.80
CA ALA A 16 2.13 -18.96 -21.55
C ALA A 16 0.90 -18.79 -22.44
N ILE A 17 0.38 -17.57 -22.58
CA ILE A 17 -0.75 -17.27 -23.49
C ILE A 17 -0.34 -17.53 -24.95
N GLY A 18 0.82 -17.03 -25.35
CA GLY A 18 1.37 -17.26 -26.69
C GLY A 18 1.56 -18.76 -27.00
N TRP A 19 2.05 -19.52 -26.02
CA TRP A 19 2.20 -20.98 -26.14
C TRP A 19 0.84 -21.68 -26.30
N ILE A 20 -0.19 -21.31 -25.51
CA ILE A 20 -1.55 -21.86 -25.63
C ILE A 20 -2.13 -21.56 -27.01
N ILE A 21 -1.96 -20.33 -27.50
CA ILE A 21 -2.45 -19.92 -28.83
C ILE A 21 -1.69 -20.66 -29.96
N SER A 22 -0.38 -20.90 -29.80
CA SER A 22 0.45 -21.56 -30.81
C SER A 22 0.31 -23.09 -30.78
N SER A 23 -0.02 -23.69 -29.62
CA SER A 23 -0.09 -25.14 -29.45
C SER A 23 -1.27 -25.81 -30.13
N SER A 24 -2.39 -25.07 -30.34
CA SER A 24 -3.59 -25.58 -31.00
C SER A 24 -4.06 -24.65 -32.11
N SER A 25 -4.11 -25.20 -33.33
CA SER A 25 -4.66 -24.49 -34.50
C SER A 25 -6.15 -24.15 -34.31
N ILE A 26 -6.88 -24.98 -33.56
CA ILE A 26 -8.31 -24.81 -33.27
C ILE A 26 -8.53 -23.62 -32.34
N VAL A 27 -7.78 -23.55 -31.22
CA VAL A 27 -7.83 -22.41 -30.28
C VAL A 27 -7.59 -21.10 -31.02
N ARG A 28 -6.55 -21.05 -31.86
CA ARG A 28 -6.21 -19.89 -32.65
C ARG A 28 -7.32 -19.52 -33.63
N ALA A 29 -7.87 -20.48 -34.39
CA ALA A 29 -8.92 -20.24 -35.35
C ALA A 29 -10.21 -19.72 -34.69
N VAL A 30 -10.63 -20.31 -33.56
CA VAL A 30 -11.80 -19.88 -32.79
C VAL A 30 -11.57 -18.48 -32.20
N CYS A 31 -10.42 -18.24 -31.62
CA CYS A 31 -10.07 -16.91 -31.07
C CYS A 31 -10.12 -15.84 -32.16
N PHE A 32 -9.39 -16.05 -33.25
CA PHE A 32 -9.31 -15.08 -34.37
C PHE A 32 -10.70 -14.82 -34.98
N ARG A 33 -11.49 -15.88 -35.26
CA ARG A 33 -12.85 -15.72 -35.79
C ARG A 33 -13.72 -14.83 -34.92
N ASN A 34 -13.72 -15.04 -33.59
CA ASN A 34 -14.56 -14.28 -32.69
C ASN A 34 -14.07 -12.82 -32.54
N VAL A 35 -12.76 -12.57 -32.47
CA VAL A 35 -12.18 -11.22 -32.41
C VAL A 35 -12.53 -10.45 -33.68
N VAL A 36 -12.29 -11.05 -34.88
CA VAL A 36 -12.61 -10.41 -36.15
C VAL A 36 -14.11 -10.12 -36.27
N SER A 37 -14.98 -11.09 -35.91
CA SER A 37 -16.43 -10.89 -35.93
C SER A 37 -16.87 -9.73 -35.03
N TYR A 38 -16.23 -9.55 -33.88
CA TYR A 38 -16.56 -8.47 -32.93
C TYR A 38 -16.18 -7.08 -33.51
N PHE A 39 -14.97 -6.95 -34.05
CA PHE A 39 -14.48 -5.70 -34.61
C PHE A 39 -14.96 -5.41 -36.04
N SER A 40 -15.50 -6.40 -36.77
CA SER A 40 -16.19 -6.18 -38.04
C SER A 40 -17.56 -5.51 -37.89
N SER A 41 -18.05 -5.43 -36.65
CA SER A 41 -19.33 -4.78 -36.34
C SER A 41 -19.11 -3.47 -35.59
N THR A 42 -20.05 -2.55 -35.65
CA THR A 42 -20.05 -1.30 -34.89
C THR A 42 -19.99 -1.53 -33.37
N ARG A 43 -20.38 -2.72 -32.90
CA ARG A 43 -20.41 -3.08 -31.48
C ARG A 43 -19.03 -2.95 -30.83
N GLY A 44 -17.96 -3.38 -31.52
CA GLY A 44 -16.58 -3.32 -30.98
C GLY A 44 -16.10 -1.90 -30.71
N TYR A 45 -16.35 -1.01 -31.64
CA TYR A 45 -15.95 0.40 -31.52
C TYR A 45 -16.76 1.15 -30.49
N LEU A 46 -18.08 0.92 -30.45
CA LEU A 46 -18.97 1.50 -29.43
C LEU A 46 -18.56 1.05 -28.03
N PHE A 47 -18.17 -0.21 -27.88
CA PHE A 47 -17.69 -0.76 -26.63
C PHE A 47 -16.40 -0.09 -26.14
N ILE A 48 -15.38 0.06 -27.00
CA ILE A 48 -14.15 0.76 -26.66
C ILE A 48 -14.46 2.20 -26.26
N PHE A 49 -15.26 2.89 -27.03
CA PHE A 49 -15.68 4.27 -26.73
C PHE A 49 -16.35 4.37 -25.36
N ALA A 50 -17.34 3.51 -25.08
CA ALA A 50 -18.04 3.48 -23.81
C ALA A 50 -17.09 3.17 -22.64
N PHE A 51 -16.19 2.19 -22.82
CA PHE A 51 -15.22 1.83 -21.78
C PHE A 51 -14.27 2.97 -21.45
N VAL A 52 -13.65 3.60 -22.46
CA VAL A 52 -12.71 4.71 -22.27
C VAL A 52 -13.42 5.92 -21.66
N THR A 53 -14.63 6.24 -22.13
CA THR A 53 -15.41 7.37 -21.59
C THR A 53 -15.79 7.14 -20.13
N LEU A 54 -16.31 5.95 -19.78
CA LEU A 54 -16.70 5.64 -18.40
C LEU A 54 -15.49 5.55 -17.47
N SER A 55 -14.40 4.93 -17.92
CA SER A 55 -13.16 4.87 -17.11
C SER A 55 -12.57 6.26 -16.91
N GLY A 56 -12.60 7.15 -17.93
CA GLY A 56 -12.20 8.54 -17.79
C GLY A 56 -13.09 9.33 -16.84
N PHE A 57 -14.40 9.13 -16.91
CA PHE A 57 -15.34 9.76 -15.98
C PHE A 57 -15.03 9.40 -14.52
N TYR A 58 -14.75 8.12 -14.24
CA TYR A 58 -14.40 7.71 -12.87
C TYR A 58 -12.97 8.11 -12.47
N ALA A 59 -12.02 8.16 -13.42
CA ALA A 59 -10.64 8.57 -13.14
C ALA A 59 -10.54 10.05 -12.72
N TYR A 60 -11.31 10.92 -13.38
CA TYR A 60 -11.21 12.38 -13.24
C TYR A 60 -12.41 12.99 -12.52
N ARG A 61 -12.94 12.32 -11.49
CA ARG A 61 -13.97 12.88 -10.62
C ARG A 61 -13.42 14.02 -9.76
N ASP A 62 -14.34 14.75 -9.11
CA ASP A 62 -14.03 15.92 -8.28
C ASP A 62 -12.91 15.66 -7.26
N GLU A 63 -12.87 14.46 -6.69
CA GLU A 63 -11.86 14.04 -5.72
C GLU A 63 -10.45 13.93 -6.32
N PHE A 64 -10.31 13.63 -7.62
CA PHE A 64 -9.02 13.62 -8.31
C PHE A 64 -8.38 15.01 -8.29
N PHE A 65 -9.14 16.03 -8.73
CA PHE A 65 -8.69 17.42 -8.68
C PHE A 65 -8.58 17.93 -7.25
N ALA A 66 -9.41 17.39 -6.39
CA ALA A 66 -9.43 17.69 -4.99
C ALA A 66 -8.17 17.22 -4.29
N ASN A 67 -7.69 16.01 -4.50
CA ASN A 67 -6.50 15.45 -3.85
C ASN A 67 -5.19 15.92 -4.48
N ASN A 68 -5.23 16.47 -5.70
CA ASN A 68 -4.07 16.94 -6.45
C ASN A 68 -2.94 15.90 -6.55
N LEU A 69 -3.31 14.63 -6.71
CA LEU A 69 -2.38 13.50 -6.84
C LEU A 69 -2.46 12.92 -8.25
N ALA A 70 -1.32 12.75 -8.91
CA ALA A 70 -1.23 12.15 -10.26
C ALA A 70 -1.33 10.61 -10.18
N ASN A 71 -2.47 10.09 -9.74
CA ASN A 71 -2.73 8.65 -9.61
C ASN A 71 -4.11 8.24 -10.12
N LEU A 72 -4.40 6.93 -10.17
CA LEU A 72 -5.68 6.36 -10.59
C LEU A 72 -6.50 5.80 -9.41
N ASP A 73 -6.30 6.28 -8.20
CA ASP A 73 -6.97 5.76 -7.01
C ASP A 73 -8.49 5.81 -7.14
N GLN A 74 -9.02 6.89 -7.71
CA GLN A 74 -10.47 7.05 -7.94
C GLN A 74 -11.01 6.01 -8.92
N LEU A 75 -10.30 5.80 -10.02
CA LEU A 75 -10.66 4.75 -10.96
C LEU A 75 -10.58 3.37 -10.30
N SER A 76 -9.53 3.09 -9.54
CA SER A 76 -9.33 1.79 -8.87
C SER A 76 -10.46 1.45 -7.91
N LEU A 77 -10.98 2.44 -7.17
CA LEU A 77 -12.10 2.28 -6.26
C LEU A 77 -13.38 1.85 -7.00
N TRP A 78 -13.67 2.47 -8.16
CA TRP A 78 -14.88 2.23 -8.93
C TRP A 78 -14.73 1.17 -10.02
N PHE A 79 -13.50 0.71 -10.28
CA PHE A 79 -13.21 -0.22 -11.37
C PHE A 79 -13.96 -1.55 -11.27
N PRO A 80 -14.09 -2.19 -10.10
CA PRO A 80 -14.90 -3.41 -9.97
C PRO A 80 -16.37 -3.19 -10.35
N VAL A 81 -16.94 -2.02 -10.02
CA VAL A 81 -18.31 -1.65 -10.38
C VAL A 81 -18.43 -1.41 -11.88
N LEU A 82 -17.45 -0.75 -12.49
CA LEU A 82 -17.38 -0.56 -13.94
C LEU A 82 -17.40 -1.92 -14.67
N LEU A 83 -16.64 -2.90 -14.18
CA LEU A 83 -16.59 -4.24 -14.75
C LEU A 83 -17.93 -4.98 -14.68
N LEU A 84 -18.82 -4.68 -13.72
CA LEU A 84 -20.17 -5.27 -13.65
C LEU A 84 -21.03 -4.98 -14.90
N PHE A 85 -20.74 -3.90 -15.62
CA PHE A 85 -21.46 -3.55 -16.86
C PHE A 85 -20.66 -3.93 -18.10
N ILE A 86 -19.35 -3.77 -18.05
CA ILE A 86 -18.45 -3.97 -19.18
C ILE A 86 -18.29 -5.46 -19.50
N VAL A 87 -18.08 -6.30 -18.50
CA VAL A 87 -17.91 -7.74 -18.67
C VAL A 87 -19.15 -8.40 -19.29
N PRO A 88 -20.37 -8.16 -18.76
CA PRO A 88 -21.59 -8.68 -19.39
C PRO A 88 -21.78 -8.25 -20.84
N ALA A 89 -21.45 -7.00 -21.16
CA ALA A 89 -21.58 -6.47 -22.52
C ALA A 89 -20.67 -7.21 -23.53
N ILE A 90 -19.47 -7.64 -23.12
CA ILE A 90 -18.57 -8.44 -23.97
C ILE A 90 -19.04 -9.89 -24.06
N THR A 91 -19.42 -10.48 -22.91
CA THR A 91 -19.61 -11.93 -22.80
C THR A 91 -21.01 -12.41 -23.19
N MET A 92 -22.03 -11.52 -23.14
CA MET A 92 -23.43 -11.91 -23.37
C MET A 92 -23.67 -12.64 -24.68
N SER A 93 -22.95 -12.28 -25.76
CA SER A 93 -23.11 -12.85 -27.09
C SER A 93 -22.23 -14.09 -27.35
N ALA A 94 -21.25 -14.36 -26.51
CA ALA A 94 -20.22 -15.35 -26.77
C ALA A 94 -20.74 -16.79 -26.99
N TRP A 95 -21.78 -17.20 -26.23
CA TRP A 95 -22.47 -18.48 -26.38
C TRP A 95 -23.94 -18.29 -26.77
N ALA A 96 -24.61 -17.27 -26.24
CA ALA A 96 -26.04 -17.10 -26.42
C ALA A 96 -26.42 -16.84 -27.88
N ASP A 97 -25.64 -16.06 -28.64
CA ASP A 97 -25.89 -15.84 -30.08
C ASP A 97 -25.74 -17.14 -30.88
N GLU A 98 -24.70 -17.95 -30.61
CA GLU A 98 -24.51 -19.24 -31.32
C GLU A 98 -25.64 -20.21 -30.99
N LYS A 99 -26.08 -20.30 -29.73
CA LYS A 99 -27.23 -21.13 -29.33
C LYS A 99 -28.53 -20.64 -29.98
N LYS A 100 -28.73 -19.33 -30.08
CA LYS A 100 -29.91 -18.75 -30.73
C LYS A 100 -29.96 -19.06 -32.20
N MET A 101 -28.80 -19.10 -32.88
CA MET A 101 -28.67 -19.41 -34.30
C MET A 101 -28.54 -20.91 -34.60
N GLY A 102 -28.42 -21.77 -33.60
CA GLY A 102 -28.17 -23.21 -33.76
C GLY A 102 -26.76 -23.54 -34.29
N THR A 103 -25.86 -22.54 -34.34
CA THR A 103 -24.49 -22.73 -34.86
C THR A 103 -23.56 -23.38 -33.86
N ASP A 104 -23.97 -23.45 -32.60
CA ASP A 104 -23.23 -24.16 -31.54
C ASP A 104 -23.20 -25.68 -31.85
N GLU A 105 -24.26 -26.27 -32.41
CA GLU A 105 -24.28 -27.69 -32.82
C GLU A 105 -23.20 -27.94 -33.89
N LEU A 106 -23.09 -27.09 -34.89
CA LEU A 106 -22.06 -27.19 -35.93
C LEU A 106 -20.65 -27.06 -35.37
N LEU A 107 -20.46 -26.20 -34.39
CA LEU A 107 -19.15 -25.99 -33.74
C LEU A 107 -18.68 -27.29 -33.03
N PHE A 108 -19.60 -28.05 -32.46
CA PHE A 108 -19.29 -29.28 -31.74
C PHE A 108 -19.28 -30.57 -32.59
N THR A 109 -19.67 -30.46 -33.87
CA THR A 109 -19.43 -31.55 -34.86
C THR A 109 -18.00 -31.51 -35.43
N LEU A 110 -17.27 -30.43 -35.19
CA LEU A 110 -15.86 -30.33 -35.58
C LEU A 110 -15.01 -31.31 -34.77
N PRO A 111 -13.92 -31.85 -35.33
CA PRO A 111 -12.98 -32.74 -34.60
C PRO A 111 -12.10 -31.90 -33.63
N ALA A 112 -12.75 -31.26 -32.67
CA ALA A 112 -12.14 -30.37 -31.68
C ALA A 112 -12.53 -30.79 -30.26
N ARG A 113 -11.64 -30.61 -29.30
CA ARG A 113 -11.98 -30.84 -27.89
C ARG A 113 -12.79 -29.65 -27.36
N ASP A 114 -13.81 -29.92 -26.51
CA ASP A 114 -14.61 -28.87 -25.85
C ASP A 114 -13.74 -27.81 -25.17
N THR A 115 -12.60 -28.25 -24.57
CA THR A 115 -11.65 -27.36 -23.91
C THR A 115 -10.96 -26.41 -24.88
N GLU A 116 -10.67 -26.83 -26.12
CA GLU A 116 -10.03 -25.97 -27.15
C GLU A 116 -10.99 -24.89 -27.61
N ILE A 117 -12.26 -25.25 -27.82
CA ILE A 117 -13.30 -24.31 -28.19
C ILE A 117 -13.53 -23.28 -27.09
N LEU A 118 -13.63 -23.76 -25.83
CA LEU A 118 -13.81 -22.91 -24.66
C LEU A 118 -12.64 -21.93 -24.48
N LEU A 119 -11.40 -22.43 -24.55
CA LEU A 119 -10.20 -21.59 -24.43
C LEU A 119 -10.12 -20.59 -25.57
N GLY A 120 -10.45 -20.98 -26.81
CA GLY A 120 -10.51 -20.07 -27.94
C GLY A 120 -11.50 -18.91 -27.72
N LYS A 121 -12.68 -19.20 -27.18
CA LYS A 121 -13.69 -18.18 -26.85
C LYS A 121 -13.25 -17.29 -25.68
N TYR A 122 -12.68 -17.89 -24.62
CA TYR A 122 -12.17 -17.11 -23.48
C TYR A 122 -11.06 -16.16 -23.92
N LEU A 123 -10.09 -16.64 -24.69
CA LEU A 123 -9.01 -15.81 -25.21
C LEU A 123 -9.52 -14.71 -26.17
N ALA A 124 -10.59 -14.97 -26.92
CA ALA A 124 -11.21 -13.96 -27.77
C ALA A 124 -11.81 -12.80 -26.95
N VAL A 125 -12.62 -13.09 -25.92
CA VAL A 125 -13.21 -12.05 -25.08
C VAL A 125 -12.14 -11.33 -24.25
N LEU A 126 -11.08 -12.04 -23.81
CA LEU A 126 -9.93 -11.45 -23.15
C LEU A 126 -9.16 -10.51 -24.09
N ALA A 127 -8.96 -10.89 -25.36
CA ALA A 127 -8.30 -10.04 -26.34
C ALA A 127 -9.11 -8.77 -26.62
N ILE A 128 -10.44 -8.86 -26.76
CA ILE A 128 -11.33 -7.71 -26.95
C ILE A 128 -11.21 -6.74 -25.75
N TYR A 129 -11.24 -7.28 -24.54
CA TYR A 129 -11.06 -6.51 -23.31
C TYR A 129 -9.67 -5.87 -23.23
N THR A 130 -8.62 -6.63 -23.60
CA THR A 130 -7.24 -6.12 -23.62
C THR A 130 -7.08 -4.93 -24.56
N VAL A 131 -7.71 -4.98 -25.73
CA VAL A 131 -7.72 -3.84 -26.67
C VAL A 131 -8.41 -2.63 -26.05
N ALA A 132 -9.57 -2.80 -25.41
CA ALA A 132 -10.26 -1.70 -24.74
C ALA A 132 -9.44 -1.12 -23.58
N LEU A 133 -8.80 -1.99 -22.79
CA LEU A 133 -7.92 -1.57 -21.69
C LEU A 133 -6.67 -0.84 -22.21
N ALA A 134 -6.10 -1.27 -23.34
CA ALA A 134 -4.99 -0.58 -23.99
C ALA A 134 -5.38 0.85 -24.45
N PHE A 135 -6.59 1.04 -24.98
CA PHE A 135 -7.10 2.38 -25.30
C PHE A 135 -7.29 3.23 -24.03
N SER A 136 -7.67 2.66 -22.89
CA SER A 136 -7.78 3.40 -21.63
C SER A 136 -6.42 3.82 -21.05
N MET A 137 -5.29 3.26 -21.52
CA MET A 137 -3.95 3.74 -21.14
C MET A 137 -3.70 5.21 -21.58
N THR A 138 -4.57 5.79 -22.42
CA THR A 138 -4.57 7.24 -22.64
C THR A 138 -4.69 8.05 -21.35
N HIS A 139 -5.31 7.49 -20.29
CA HIS A 139 -5.34 8.14 -18.98
C HIS A 139 -3.95 8.30 -18.37
N ALA A 140 -3.03 7.36 -18.58
CA ALA A 140 -1.64 7.47 -18.13
C ALA A 140 -0.90 8.65 -18.79
N PHE A 141 -1.18 8.91 -20.08
CA PHE A 141 -0.60 10.07 -20.77
C PHE A 141 -1.18 11.38 -20.24
N VAL A 142 -2.47 11.42 -19.91
CA VAL A 142 -3.08 12.59 -19.27
C VAL A 142 -2.47 12.85 -17.90
N LEU A 143 -2.25 11.80 -17.08
CA LEU A 143 -1.58 11.92 -15.79
C LEU A 143 -0.15 12.45 -15.93
N ALA A 144 0.61 11.95 -16.92
CA ALA A 144 1.96 12.43 -17.19
C ALA A 144 2.01 13.89 -17.69
N ALA A 145 0.93 14.38 -18.32
CA ALA A 145 0.81 15.77 -18.71
C ALA A 145 0.41 16.70 -17.54
N LEU A 146 -0.29 16.17 -16.54
CA LEU A 146 -0.77 16.91 -15.38
C LEU A 146 0.23 16.90 -14.21
N GLY A 147 1.12 15.91 -14.14
CA GLY A 147 2.07 15.75 -13.05
C GLY A 147 3.11 14.68 -13.33
N ASP A 148 3.79 14.21 -12.29
CA ASP A 148 4.79 13.14 -12.35
C ASP A 148 4.23 11.86 -11.69
N PRO A 149 3.54 10.97 -12.45
CA PRO A 149 2.96 9.77 -11.90
C PRO A 149 4.03 8.70 -11.65
N ASP A 150 3.83 7.89 -10.62
CA ASP A 150 4.64 6.67 -10.41
C ASP A 150 4.28 5.61 -11.46
N TRP A 151 5.17 5.39 -12.43
CA TRP A 151 4.98 4.43 -13.51
C TRP A 151 4.90 2.99 -13.04
N GLY A 152 5.56 2.66 -11.92
CA GLY A 152 5.49 1.33 -11.33
C GLY A 152 4.10 1.04 -10.76
N VAL A 153 3.53 2.01 -10.05
CA VAL A 153 2.14 1.93 -9.56
C VAL A 153 1.16 1.83 -10.72
N LEU A 154 1.33 2.66 -11.77
CA LEU A 154 0.45 2.61 -12.94
C LEU A 154 0.49 1.26 -13.64
N LEU A 155 1.68 0.69 -13.87
CA LEU A 155 1.82 -0.63 -14.50
C LEU A 155 1.19 -1.74 -13.66
N ALA A 156 1.42 -1.73 -12.34
CA ALA A 156 0.78 -2.67 -11.43
C ALA A 156 -0.75 -2.54 -11.45
N THR A 157 -1.26 -1.33 -11.43
CA THR A 157 -2.70 -1.02 -11.48
C THR A 157 -3.34 -1.55 -12.76
N TYR A 158 -2.77 -1.26 -13.93
CA TYR A 158 -3.28 -1.75 -15.22
C TYR A 158 -3.19 -3.27 -15.34
N PHE A 159 -2.12 -3.87 -14.79
CA PHE A 159 -2.04 -5.32 -14.71
C PHE A 159 -3.12 -5.92 -13.80
N GLY A 160 -3.39 -5.29 -12.65
CA GLY A 160 -4.51 -5.63 -11.76
C GLY A 160 -5.86 -5.54 -12.48
N TYR A 161 -6.09 -4.48 -13.24
CA TYR A 161 -7.29 -4.31 -14.06
C TYR A 161 -7.44 -5.42 -15.08
N TRP A 162 -6.34 -5.78 -15.75
CA TRP A 162 -6.34 -6.83 -16.76
C TRP A 162 -6.69 -8.20 -16.17
N ILE A 163 -6.08 -8.59 -15.06
CA ILE A 163 -6.32 -9.91 -14.45
C ILE A 163 -7.70 -9.99 -13.79
N ALA A 164 -8.17 -8.92 -13.14
CA ALA A 164 -9.51 -8.83 -12.56
C ALA A 164 -10.60 -8.89 -13.63
N GLY A 165 -10.42 -8.17 -14.74
CA GLY A 165 -11.29 -8.26 -15.91
C GLY A 165 -11.30 -9.66 -16.50
N GLY A 166 -10.14 -10.29 -16.66
CA GLY A 166 -10.01 -11.68 -17.13
C GLY A 166 -10.76 -12.67 -16.24
N ALA A 167 -10.71 -12.49 -14.93
CA ALA A 167 -11.44 -13.31 -13.97
C ALA A 167 -12.97 -13.16 -14.13
N LEU A 168 -13.47 -11.94 -14.18
CA LEU A 168 -14.89 -11.69 -14.37
C LEU A 168 -15.38 -12.09 -15.76
N LEU A 169 -14.56 -11.98 -16.83
CA LEU A 169 -14.88 -12.48 -18.17
C LEU A 169 -15.12 -14.00 -18.17
N ALA A 170 -14.32 -14.76 -17.41
CA ALA A 170 -14.56 -16.19 -17.24
C ALA A 170 -15.93 -16.48 -16.59
N ALA A 171 -16.34 -15.68 -15.60
CA ALA A 171 -17.65 -15.75 -14.97
C ALA A 171 -18.79 -15.37 -15.94
N GLY A 172 -18.59 -14.31 -16.73
CA GLY A 172 -19.57 -13.88 -17.76
C GLY A 172 -19.80 -14.94 -18.86
N LEU A 173 -18.76 -15.69 -19.24
CA LEU A 173 -18.90 -16.81 -20.16
C LEU A 173 -19.79 -17.93 -19.60
N VAL A 174 -19.73 -18.18 -18.28
CA VAL A 174 -20.65 -19.14 -17.62
C VAL A 174 -22.10 -18.68 -17.78
N ALA A 175 -22.38 -17.40 -17.54
CA ALA A 175 -23.71 -16.82 -17.70
C ALA A 175 -24.23 -16.98 -19.14
N SER A 176 -23.39 -16.65 -20.12
CA SER A 176 -23.73 -16.76 -21.54
C SER A 176 -23.99 -18.22 -21.96
N ALA A 177 -23.32 -19.20 -21.33
CA ALA A 177 -23.52 -20.62 -21.60
C ALA A 177 -24.85 -21.18 -21.03
N LEU A 178 -25.50 -20.49 -20.09
CA LEU A 178 -26.74 -20.95 -19.47
C LEU A 178 -28.01 -20.66 -20.29
N THR A 179 -27.96 -19.71 -21.22
CA THR A 179 -29.16 -19.24 -21.94
C THR A 179 -28.87 -19.03 -23.42
N SER A 180 -29.95 -19.04 -24.23
CA SER A 180 -29.93 -18.66 -25.66
C SER A 180 -30.35 -17.21 -25.91
N SER A 181 -30.76 -16.47 -24.87
CA SER A 181 -31.12 -15.05 -24.99
C SER A 181 -29.99 -14.17 -24.52
N THR A 182 -29.48 -13.27 -25.37
CA THR A 182 -28.41 -12.33 -25.05
C THR A 182 -28.78 -11.38 -23.92
N THR A 183 -30.04 -10.95 -23.83
CA THR A 183 -30.52 -10.09 -22.75
C THR A 183 -30.50 -10.82 -21.41
N VAL A 184 -30.96 -12.07 -21.38
CA VAL A 184 -30.92 -12.90 -20.17
C VAL A 184 -29.47 -13.22 -19.80
N ALA A 185 -28.60 -13.47 -20.77
CA ALA A 185 -27.17 -13.68 -20.56
C ALA A 185 -26.51 -12.46 -19.92
N PHE A 186 -26.87 -11.26 -20.35
CA PHE A 186 -26.38 -10.02 -19.75
C PHE A 186 -26.75 -9.91 -18.27
N VAL A 187 -28.05 -10.05 -17.95
CA VAL A 187 -28.56 -9.96 -16.57
C VAL A 187 -27.91 -11.03 -15.67
N LEU A 188 -27.86 -12.29 -16.15
CA LEU A 188 -27.20 -13.37 -15.42
C LEU A 188 -25.72 -13.10 -15.18
N SER A 189 -25.02 -12.54 -16.17
CA SER A 189 -23.62 -12.18 -16.04
C SER A 189 -23.43 -11.10 -14.98
N VAL A 190 -24.28 -10.06 -14.95
CA VAL A 190 -24.26 -9.05 -13.88
C VAL A 190 -24.43 -9.69 -12.51
N VAL A 191 -25.43 -10.59 -12.35
CA VAL A 191 -25.70 -11.25 -11.06
C VAL A 191 -24.53 -12.12 -10.61
N ILE A 192 -23.93 -12.91 -11.52
CA ILE A 192 -22.79 -13.77 -11.20
C ILE A 192 -21.56 -12.92 -10.85
N CYS A 193 -21.28 -11.85 -11.59
CA CYS A 193 -20.16 -10.95 -11.33
C CYS A 193 -20.36 -10.10 -10.07
N LEU A 194 -21.61 -9.81 -9.69
CA LEU A 194 -21.93 -9.05 -8.47
C LEU A 194 -21.49 -9.80 -7.21
N LEU A 195 -21.49 -11.13 -7.19
CA LEU A 195 -21.10 -11.91 -6.02
C LEU A 195 -19.65 -11.58 -5.57
N PRO A 196 -18.60 -11.78 -6.40
CA PRO A 196 -17.23 -11.50 -5.97
C PRO A 196 -16.91 -10.00 -5.84
N VAL A 197 -17.67 -9.12 -6.51
CA VAL A 197 -17.51 -7.66 -6.38
C VAL A 197 -18.20 -7.14 -5.12
N GLY A 198 -19.43 -7.56 -4.87
CA GLY A 198 -20.25 -7.06 -3.76
C GLY A 198 -19.93 -7.67 -2.40
N ILE A 199 -19.22 -8.82 -2.35
CA ILE A 199 -18.91 -9.49 -1.07
C ILE A 199 -18.06 -8.60 -0.15
N GLY A 200 -17.23 -7.72 -0.72
CA GLY A 200 -16.40 -6.80 0.04
C GLY A 200 -17.20 -5.78 0.85
N SER A 201 -18.32 -5.30 0.32
CA SER A 201 -19.19 -4.32 1.02
C SER A 201 -20.06 -4.95 2.11
N VAL A 202 -20.29 -6.27 2.04
CA VAL A 202 -21.13 -7.00 2.99
C VAL A 202 -20.29 -7.72 4.06
N SER A 203 -18.98 -7.87 3.82
CA SER A 203 -18.11 -8.70 4.68
C SER A 203 -17.95 -8.19 6.11
N GLY A 204 -18.17 -6.88 6.38
CA GLY A 204 -17.99 -6.30 7.70
C GLY A 204 -16.60 -6.65 8.29
N GLU A 205 -16.57 -7.18 9.52
CA GLU A 205 -15.34 -7.60 10.20
C GLU A 205 -14.83 -9.01 9.80
N HIS A 206 -15.58 -9.74 8.94
CA HIS A 206 -15.19 -11.11 8.57
C HIS A 206 -14.04 -11.12 7.55
N GLN A 207 -12.82 -11.24 8.05
CA GLN A 207 -11.58 -11.22 7.26
C GLN A 207 -11.57 -12.24 6.09
N LEU A 208 -12.12 -13.45 6.28
CA LEU A 208 -12.19 -14.47 5.21
C LEU A 208 -13.06 -14.03 4.03
N LEU A 209 -14.18 -13.34 4.30
CA LEU A 209 -15.07 -12.84 3.25
C LEU A 209 -14.42 -11.67 2.49
N ARG A 210 -13.70 -10.80 3.19
CA ARG A 210 -12.93 -9.71 2.57
C ARG A 210 -11.90 -10.25 1.57
N GLN A 211 -11.18 -11.30 1.92
CA GLN A 211 -10.18 -11.92 1.04
C GLN A 211 -10.77 -12.46 -0.27
N LEU A 212 -12.06 -12.81 -0.30
CA LEU A 212 -12.76 -13.26 -1.50
C LEU A 212 -13.29 -12.12 -2.37
N SER A 213 -13.11 -10.87 -1.96
CA SER A 213 -13.55 -9.69 -2.72
C SER A 213 -12.55 -9.32 -3.81
N VAL A 214 -13.06 -9.10 -5.03
CA VAL A 214 -12.27 -8.56 -6.15
C VAL A 214 -11.67 -7.20 -5.80
N GLY A 215 -12.42 -6.35 -5.09
CA GLY A 215 -11.95 -5.02 -4.67
C GLY A 215 -10.74 -5.06 -3.75
N GLU A 216 -10.75 -5.93 -2.73
CA GLU A 216 -9.61 -6.10 -1.82
C GLU A 216 -8.37 -6.64 -2.53
N GLN A 217 -8.55 -7.62 -3.43
CA GLN A 217 -7.42 -8.15 -4.20
C GLN A 217 -6.85 -7.13 -5.17
N LEU A 218 -7.71 -6.27 -5.75
CA LEU A 218 -7.29 -5.19 -6.64
C LEU A 218 -6.56 -4.06 -5.91
N PHE A 219 -6.87 -3.84 -4.63
CA PHE A 219 -6.23 -2.82 -3.80
C PHE A 219 -4.70 -2.98 -3.71
N ASN A 220 -4.19 -4.22 -3.66
CA ASN A 220 -2.75 -4.45 -3.68
C ASN A 220 -2.11 -3.90 -4.97
N PHE A 221 -2.71 -4.21 -6.13
CA PHE A 221 -2.20 -3.74 -7.43
C PHE A 221 -2.30 -2.21 -7.56
N SER A 222 -3.35 -1.58 -7.06
CA SER A 222 -3.50 -0.12 -7.09
C SER A 222 -2.49 0.62 -6.21
N ASN A 223 -1.88 -0.08 -5.26
CA ASN A 223 -0.77 0.41 -4.46
C ASN A 223 0.62 0.08 -5.03
N GLY A 224 0.69 -0.50 -6.22
CA GLY A 224 1.96 -0.89 -6.83
C GLY A 224 2.53 -2.22 -6.32
N LEU A 225 1.74 -3.01 -5.58
CA LEU A 225 2.17 -4.29 -5.03
C LEU A 225 1.70 -5.45 -5.91
N LEU A 226 2.63 -6.29 -6.33
CA LEU A 226 2.31 -7.59 -6.93
C LEU A 226 2.35 -8.67 -5.84
N SER A 227 1.17 -9.04 -5.35
CA SER A 227 0.99 -10.10 -4.36
C SER A 227 0.79 -11.45 -5.04
N ILE A 228 1.53 -12.47 -4.62
CA ILE A 228 1.35 -13.85 -5.09
C ILE A 228 -0.03 -14.38 -4.69
N ALA A 229 -0.54 -14.00 -3.52
CA ALA A 229 -1.87 -14.39 -3.08
C ALA A 229 -2.96 -13.82 -3.99
N SER A 230 -2.88 -12.55 -4.38
CA SER A 230 -3.82 -11.93 -5.32
C SER A 230 -3.77 -12.60 -6.72
N LEU A 231 -2.58 -12.96 -7.19
CA LEU A 231 -2.41 -13.70 -8.45
C LEU A 231 -3.01 -15.10 -8.37
N ALA A 232 -2.80 -15.83 -7.26
CA ALA A 232 -3.38 -17.14 -7.01
C ALA A 232 -4.91 -17.05 -6.94
N TYR A 233 -5.45 -16.03 -6.30
CA TYR A 233 -6.88 -15.78 -6.24
C TYR A 233 -7.49 -15.62 -7.65
N PHE A 234 -6.99 -14.70 -8.45
CA PHE A 234 -7.53 -14.49 -9.80
C PHE A 234 -7.31 -15.70 -10.69
N GLY A 235 -6.14 -16.33 -10.64
CA GLY A 235 -5.84 -17.55 -11.42
C GLY A 235 -6.76 -18.72 -11.04
N SER A 236 -6.98 -18.94 -9.74
CA SER A 236 -7.90 -19.99 -9.25
C SER A 236 -9.35 -19.70 -9.63
N PHE A 237 -9.77 -18.43 -9.56
CA PHE A 237 -11.12 -18.02 -9.97
C PHE A 237 -11.35 -18.23 -11.48
N ILE A 238 -10.39 -17.83 -12.33
CA ILE A 238 -10.44 -18.10 -13.78
C ILE A 238 -10.57 -19.61 -14.04
N GLY A 239 -9.70 -20.41 -13.43
CA GLY A 239 -9.71 -21.87 -13.60
C GLY A 239 -11.02 -22.49 -13.17
N PHE A 240 -11.58 -22.06 -12.05
CA PHE A 240 -12.87 -22.52 -11.53
C PHE A 240 -14.02 -22.17 -12.47
N MET A 241 -14.11 -20.94 -12.94
CA MET A 241 -15.18 -20.50 -13.84
C MET A 241 -15.08 -21.16 -15.22
N LEU A 242 -13.88 -21.37 -15.76
CA LEU A 242 -13.68 -22.12 -17.00
C LEU A 242 -14.04 -23.60 -16.82
N TYR A 243 -13.76 -24.20 -15.65
CA TYR A 243 -14.18 -25.57 -15.35
C TYR A 243 -15.70 -25.70 -15.29
N LEU A 244 -16.40 -24.74 -14.65
CA LEU A 244 -17.87 -24.68 -14.66
C LEU A 244 -18.42 -24.56 -16.07
N ASN A 245 -17.84 -23.70 -16.89
CA ASN A 245 -18.26 -23.54 -18.28
C ASN A 245 -18.08 -24.83 -19.09
N LYS A 246 -16.94 -25.54 -18.89
CA LYS A 246 -16.69 -26.85 -19.49
C LYS A 246 -17.79 -27.86 -19.13
N ILE A 247 -18.20 -27.93 -17.85
CA ILE A 247 -19.28 -28.83 -17.42
C ILE A 247 -20.59 -28.50 -18.12
N LEU A 248 -20.94 -27.22 -18.21
CA LEU A 248 -22.18 -26.78 -18.88
C LEU A 248 -22.21 -27.17 -20.37
N ILE A 249 -21.06 -27.07 -21.04
CA ILE A 249 -20.92 -27.50 -22.44
C ILE A 249 -21.03 -29.01 -22.53
N SER A 250 -20.31 -29.74 -21.71
CA SER A 250 -20.29 -31.21 -21.75
C SER A 250 -21.64 -31.86 -21.37
N ARG A 251 -22.53 -31.14 -20.66
CA ARG A 251 -23.85 -31.62 -20.25
C ARG A 251 -24.72 -32.10 -21.43
N ARG A 252 -24.53 -31.55 -22.62
CA ARG A 252 -25.23 -31.95 -23.83
C ARG A 252 -24.96 -33.39 -24.28
N HIS A 253 -23.79 -33.94 -23.91
CA HIS A 253 -23.39 -35.29 -24.24
C HIS A 253 -23.93 -36.33 -23.26
N TRP A 254 -24.68 -35.92 -22.22
CA TRP A 254 -25.22 -36.81 -21.22
C TRP A 254 -26.51 -37.44 -21.72
N SER A 255 -26.59 -38.77 -21.68
CA SER A 255 -27.83 -39.49 -21.99
C SER A 255 -28.91 -39.20 -20.95
N ALA A 256 -30.17 -39.16 -21.37
CA ALA A 256 -31.32 -38.91 -20.48
C ALA A 256 -31.36 -39.82 -19.26
N MET A 257 -30.90 -41.07 -19.40
CA MET A 257 -30.88 -42.08 -18.36
C MET A 257 -29.78 -41.89 -17.31
N GLN A 258 -28.74 -41.11 -17.63
CA GLN A 258 -27.57 -40.87 -16.77
C GLN A 258 -27.54 -39.46 -16.14
N ILE A 259 -28.49 -38.60 -16.48
CA ILE A 259 -28.47 -37.18 -16.06
C ILE A 259 -28.39 -37.02 -14.54
N ALA A 260 -29.18 -37.82 -13.78
CA ALA A 260 -29.20 -37.69 -12.32
C ALA A 260 -27.87 -38.13 -11.66
N ASN A 261 -27.32 -39.28 -12.06
CA ASN A 261 -26.07 -39.80 -11.50
C ASN A 261 -24.86 -38.96 -11.93
N MET A 262 -24.78 -38.57 -13.20
CA MET A 262 -23.72 -37.66 -13.71
C MET A 262 -23.82 -36.29 -13.06
N GLY A 263 -25.03 -35.74 -12.90
CA GLY A 263 -25.26 -34.46 -12.22
C GLY A 263 -24.67 -34.45 -10.82
N TRP A 264 -24.95 -35.49 -10.02
CA TRP A 264 -24.41 -35.60 -8.66
C TRP A 264 -22.86 -35.65 -8.63
N HIS A 265 -22.27 -36.49 -9.50
CA HIS A 265 -20.82 -36.61 -9.59
C HIS A 265 -20.14 -35.30 -9.98
N TYR A 266 -20.69 -34.54 -10.93
CA TYR A 266 -20.13 -33.24 -11.31
C TYR A 266 -20.36 -32.20 -10.25
N THR A 267 -21.50 -32.18 -9.56
CA THR A 267 -21.74 -31.28 -8.42
C THR A 267 -20.73 -31.55 -7.30
N ALA A 268 -20.51 -32.81 -6.94
CA ALA A 268 -19.51 -33.18 -5.94
C ALA A 268 -18.09 -32.71 -6.33
N ARG A 269 -17.70 -32.90 -7.61
CA ARG A 269 -16.40 -32.40 -8.12
C ARG A 269 -16.27 -30.89 -8.04
N VAL A 270 -17.33 -30.15 -8.39
CA VAL A 270 -17.35 -28.68 -8.31
C VAL A 270 -17.19 -28.22 -6.87
N VAL A 271 -17.93 -28.83 -5.93
CA VAL A 271 -17.84 -28.51 -4.51
C VAL A 271 -16.43 -28.81 -3.96
N CYS A 272 -15.89 -29.99 -4.26
CA CYS A 272 -14.55 -30.38 -3.84
C CYS A 272 -13.48 -29.40 -4.42
N LEU A 273 -13.62 -29.03 -5.71
CA LEU A 273 -12.72 -28.08 -6.34
C LEU A 273 -12.84 -26.69 -5.69
N ALA A 274 -14.05 -26.22 -5.43
CA ALA A 274 -14.27 -24.94 -4.74
C ALA A 274 -13.61 -24.92 -3.36
N VAL A 275 -13.80 -25.98 -2.55
CA VAL A 275 -13.16 -26.11 -1.23
C VAL A 275 -11.63 -26.14 -1.36
N ALA A 276 -11.09 -26.90 -2.32
CA ALA A 276 -9.65 -26.96 -2.55
C ALA A 276 -9.07 -25.59 -2.94
N LEU A 277 -9.75 -24.84 -3.82
CA LEU A 277 -9.29 -23.52 -4.26
C LEU A 277 -9.41 -22.48 -3.14
N VAL A 278 -10.47 -22.51 -2.33
CA VAL A 278 -10.58 -21.65 -1.14
C VAL A 278 -9.46 -21.97 -0.15
N SER A 279 -9.19 -23.27 0.11
CA SER A 279 -8.10 -23.68 0.98
C SER A 279 -6.73 -23.22 0.44
N LEU A 280 -6.51 -23.33 -0.87
CA LEU A 280 -5.30 -22.85 -1.53
C LEU A 280 -5.14 -21.33 -1.34
N ASN A 281 -6.21 -20.55 -1.52
CA ASN A 281 -6.18 -19.11 -1.33
C ASN A 281 -5.88 -18.72 0.13
N ILE A 282 -6.48 -19.40 1.11
CA ILE A 282 -6.17 -19.20 2.53
C ILE A 282 -4.70 -19.55 2.83
N PHE A 283 -4.16 -20.57 2.19
CA PHE A 283 -2.76 -20.95 2.37
C PHE A 283 -1.82 -19.90 1.76
N THR A 284 -2.10 -19.44 0.54
CA THR A 284 -1.27 -18.43 -0.15
C THR A 284 -1.28 -17.09 0.56
N THR A 285 -2.39 -16.69 1.19
CA THR A 285 -2.44 -15.44 1.99
C THR A 285 -1.57 -15.49 3.24
N ARG A 286 -1.32 -16.69 3.80
CA ARG A 286 -0.41 -16.86 4.95
C ARG A 286 1.08 -16.83 4.57
N ALA A 287 1.39 -17.14 3.33
CA ALA A 287 2.75 -17.20 2.78
C ALA A 287 2.98 -16.08 1.74
N ASP A 288 2.22 -14.98 1.85
CA ASP A 288 2.22 -13.96 0.82
C ASP A 288 3.57 -13.28 0.70
N THR A 289 4.11 -13.36 -0.51
CA THR A 289 5.30 -12.62 -0.92
C THR A 289 4.84 -11.52 -1.86
N THR A 290 5.11 -10.29 -1.51
CA THR A 290 4.78 -9.11 -2.31
C THR A 290 6.01 -8.58 -3.01
N ILE A 291 5.85 -8.17 -4.27
CA ILE A 291 6.88 -7.45 -5.04
C ILE A 291 6.42 -6.00 -5.12
N ASP A 292 7.22 -5.10 -4.57
CA ASP A 292 6.96 -3.67 -4.58
C ASP A 292 7.52 -3.07 -5.87
N LEU A 293 6.63 -2.45 -6.66
CA LEU A 293 6.95 -1.77 -7.91
C LEU A 293 6.96 -0.25 -7.79
N THR A 294 6.68 0.30 -6.59
CA THR A 294 6.72 1.75 -6.38
C THR A 294 8.13 2.28 -6.61
N ALA A 295 8.26 3.48 -7.18
CA ALA A 295 9.56 4.08 -7.50
C ALA A 295 10.44 4.26 -6.26
N GLU A 296 9.83 4.58 -5.13
CA GLU A 296 10.51 4.84 -3.86
C GLU A 296 10.57 3.61 -2.93
N GLY A 297 9.98 2.47 -3.34
CA GLY A 297 9.91 1.28 -2.48
C GLY A 297 9.07 1.50 -1.22
N LEU A 298 7.99 2.28 -1.33
CA LEU A 298 7.14 2.74 -0.21
C LEU A 298 6.55 1.59 0.62
N TYR A 299 6.43 0.43 0.04
CA TYR A 299 5.86 -0.77 0.65
C TYR A 299 6.90 -1.89 0.82
N SER A 300 8.19 -1.59 0.69
CA SER A 300 9.26 -2.55 0.98
C SER A 300 10.00 -2.12 2.25
N LEU A 301 9.82 -2.86 3.35
CA LEU A 301 10.55 -2.59 4.58
C LEU A 301 12.06 -2.72 4.34
N ASN A 302 12.82 -1.77 4.85
CA ASN A 302 14.27 -1.78 4.80
C ASN A 302 14.82 -3.01 5.53
N LYS A 303 16.01 -3.47 5.13
CA LYS A 303 16.69 -4.59 5.78
C LYS A 303 16.83 -4.37 7.29
N ALA A 304 17.19 -3.16 7.71
CA ALA A 304 17.30 -2.81 9.13
C ALA A 304 15.99 -3.00 9.91
N THR A 305 14.85 -2.62 9.31
CA THR A 305 13.53 -2.84 9.90
C THR A 305 13.20 -4.32 10.03
N ARG A 306 13.49 -5.10 8.99
CA ARG A 306 13.29 -6.57 9.01
C ARG A 306 14.16 -7.24 10.08
N ASP A 307 15.41 -6.81 10.20
CA ASP A 307 16.34 -7.35 11.21
C ASP A 307 15.84 -7.03 12.63
N VAL A 308 15.31 -5.84 12.88
CA VAL A 308 14.70 -5.44 14.15
C VAL A 308 13.48 -6.31 14.47
N ILE A 309 12.54 -6.46 13.53
CA ILE A 309 11.31 -7.25 13.74
C ILE A 309 11.65 -8.73 13.96
N SER A 310 12.59 -9.28 13.19
CA SER A 310 13.03 -10.67 13.33
C SER A 310 13.80 -10.94 14.63
N GLY A 311 14.48 -9.92 15.16
CA GLY A 311 15.23 -9.95 16.41
C GLY A 311 14.36 -9.90 17.67
N ILE A 312 13.06 -9.60 17.58
CA ILE A 312 12.15 -9.58 18.73
C ILE A 312 12.06 -11.00 19.33
N PRO A 313 12.28 -11.17 20.65
CA PRO A 313 12.17 -12.47 21.30
C PRO A 313 10.78 -13.08 21.12
N LYS A 314 10.71 -14.41 20.97
CA LYS A 314 9.41 -15.12 20.83
C LYS A 314 8.53 -15.03 22.07
N THR A 315 9.09 -14.68 23.19
CA THR A 315 8.42 -14.49 24.49
C THR A 315 7.87 -13.09 24.67
N GLY A 316 8.39 -12.10 23.91
CA GLY A 316 7.92 -10.73 23.94
C GLY A 316 6.97 -10.46 22.76
N SER A 317 5.72 -10.08 23.05
CA SER A 317 4.79 -9.62 22.01
C SER A 317 4.71 -8.09 22.01
N VAL A 318 4.89 -7.49 20.84
CA VAL A 318 4.67 -6.05 20.64
C VAL A 318 3.28 -5.85 20.04
N HIS A 319 2.47 -5.01 20.66
CA HIS A 319 1.14 -4.67 20.18
C HIS A 319 1.13 -3.23 19.65
N ILE A 320 0.72 -3.05 18.41
CA ILE A 320 0.63 -1.74 17.76
C ILE A 320 -0.84 -1.42 17.55
N ASN A 321 -1.33 -0.39 18.22
CA ASN A 321 -2.66 0.16 18.01
C ASN A 321 -2.52 1.45 17.19
N ALA A 322 -3.02 1.43 15.96
CA ALA A 322 -3.03 2.58 15.07
C ALA A 322 -4.40 3.25 15.12
N TYR A 323 -4.45 4.51 15.50
CA TYR A 323 -5.65 5.32 15.64
C TYR A 323 -5.70 6.31 14.49
N LEU A 324 -6.55 6.04 13.49
CA LEU A 324 -6.55 6.73 12.20
C LEU A 324 -7.95 7.24 11.87
N THR A 325 -8.06 8.52 11.49
CA THR A 325 -9.31 9.06 10.94
C THR A 325 -9.54 8.53 9.51
N SER A 326 -10.77 8.15 9.19
CA SER A 326 -11.13 7.58 7.89
C SER A 326 -11.16 8.63 6.79
N ASP A 327 -11.79 9.78 7.03
CA ASP A 327 -11.84 10.92 6.11
C ASP A 327 -10.76 11.93 6.51
N LEU A 328 -9.76 12.10 5.65
CA LEU A 328 -8.59 12.92 5.92
C LEU A 328 -8.49 14.06 4.91
N PRO A 329 -8.02 15.25 5.35
CA PRO A 329 -7.59 16.31 4.44
C PRO A 329 -6.53 15.80 3.46
N ARG A 330 -6.56 16.32 2.23
CA ARG A 330 -5.75 15.88 1.07
C ARG A 330 -4.28 15.62 1.39
N GLN A 331 -3.67 16.50 2.15
CA GLN A 331 -2.24 16.42 2.49
C GLN A 331 -1.88 15.20 3.36
N TYR A 332 -2.84 14.61 4.08
CA TYR A 332 -2.62 13.46 4.95
C TYR A 332 -3.05 12.12 4.35
N VAL A 333 -3.77 12.13 3.22
CA VAL A 333 -4.18 10.91 2.52
C VAL A 333 -2.98 10.02 2.14
N PRO A 334 -1.87 10.55 1.55
CA PRO A 334 -0.68 9.77 1.27
C PRO A 334 -0.03 9.20 2.52
N VAL A 335 0.03 9.99 3.60
CA VAL A 335 0.63 9.58 4.89
C VAL A 335 -0.15 8.40 5.49
N ARG A 336 -1.50 8.47 5.51
CA ARG A 336 -2.34 7.35 5.96
C ARG A 336 -2.14 6.10 5.11
N LYS A 337 -2.10 6.25 3.79
CA LYS A 337 -1.92 5.14 2.84
C LYS A 337 -0.57 4.45 3.08
N GLN A 338 0.50 5.21 3.19
CA GLN A 338 1.84 4.71 3.50
C GLN A 338 1.89 4.02 4.88
N LEU A 339 1.33 4.66 5.90
CA LEU A 339 1.30 4.13 7.25
C LEU A 339 0.55 2.79 7.33
N VAL A 340 -0.64 2.69 6.75
CA VAL A 340 -1.42 1.45 6.69
C VAL A 340 -0.65 0.35 5.95
N GLY A 341 0.02 0.70 4.85
CA GLY A 341 0.87 -0.23 4.10
C GLY A 341 2.03 -0.78 4.93
N LEU A 342 2.76 0.10 5.63
CA LEU A 342 3.87 -0.29 6.52
C LEU A 342 3.38 -1.16 7.69
N LEU A 343 2.27 -0.78 8.32
CA LEU A 343 1.69 -1.52 9.44
C LEU A 343 1.27 -2.94 9.04
N ARG A 344 0.67 -3.12 7.87
CA ARG A 344 0.32 -4.46 7.34
C ARG A 344 1.56 -5.32 7.13
N GLN A 345 2.64 -4.76 6.58
CA GLN A 345 3.89 -5.51 6.38
C GLN A 345 4.56 -5.88 7.71
N VAL A 346 4.51 -4.98 8.69
CA VAL A 346 5.02 -5.25 10.05
C VAL A 346 4.23 -6.37 10.70
N ASP A 347 2.91 -6.41 10.54
CA ASP A 347 2.04 -7.48 11.05
C ASP A 347 2.36 -8.84 10.40
N GLU A 348 2.51 -8.85 9.07
CA GLU A 348 2.85 -10.05 8.30
C GLU A 348 4.24 -10.61 8.67
N LEU A 349 5.26 -9.74 8.76
CA LEU A 349 6.62 -10.14 9.13
C LEU A 349 6.74 -10.54 10.59
N GLY A 350 6.05 -9.82 11.46
CA GLY A 350 6.07 -10.05 12.90
C GLY A 350 5.35 -11.35 13.31
N GLY A 351 4.29 -11.71 12.61
CA GLY A 351 3.48 -12.91 12.87
C GLY A 351 2.97 -12.94 14.31
N LYS A 352 3.47 -13.87 15.14
CA LYS A 352 3.08 -13.95 16.56
C LYS A 352 3.84 -12.99 17.48
N ARG A 353 4.88 -12.32 16.99
CA ARG A 353 5.74 -11.42 17.78
C ARG A 353 5.24 -9.99 17.75
N VAL A 354 4.59 -9.60 16.68
CA VAL A 354 4.00 -8.27 16.52
C VAL A 354 2.56 -8.44 16.07
N SER A 355 1.63 -7.75 16.72
CA SER A 355 0.24 -7.71 16.32
C SER A 355 -0.18 -6.26 16.08
N VAL A 356 -0.82 -6.01 14.95
CA VAL A 356 -1.27 -4.67 14.56
C VAL A 356 -2.78 -4.61 14.57
N ARG A 357 -3.32 -3.61 15.26
CA ARG A 357 -4.75 -3.28 15.26
C ARG A 357 -4.95 -1.87 14.71
N ILE A 358 -5.67 -1.75 13.63
CA ILE A 358 -6.06 -0.45 13.06
C ILE A 358 -7.46 -0.12 13.55
N VAL A 359 -7.60 1.02 14.20
CA VAL A 359 -8.85 1.55 14.74
C VAL A 359 -9.20 2.79 13.92
N ASP A 360 -10.28 2.69 13.16
CA ASP A 360 -10.81 3.86 12.45
C ASP A 360 -11.56 4.76 13.45
N ILE A 361 -11.17 6.03 13.47
CA ILE A 361 -11.73 7.03 14.39
C ILE A 361 -12.63 7.99 13.63
N GLU A 362 -13.86 8.13 14.12
CA GLU A 362 -14.72 9.24 13.77
C GLU A 362 -14.58 10.35 14.84
N PRO A 363 -14.60 11.63 14.45
CA PRO A 363 -14.58 12.73 15.42
C PRO A 363 -15.70 12.58 16.46
N PHE A 364 -15.36 12.83 17.73
CA PHE A 364 -16.29 12.74 18.88
C PHE A 364 -16.82 11.32 19.19
N SER A 365 -16.15 10.27 18.72
CA SER A 365 -16.46 8.88 19.06
C SER A 365 -15.77 8.43 20.34
N LEU A 366 -16.24 7.33 20.94
CA LEU A 366 -15.57 6.70 22.11
C LEU A 366 -14.13 6.29 21.75
N ALA A 367 -13.87 5.92 20.50
CA ALA A 367 -12.53 5.62 20.02
C ALA A 367 -11.61 6.85 20.01
N ALA A 368 -12.16 8.05 19.77
CA ALA A 368 -11.41 9.31 19.87
C ALA A 368 -11.01 9.61 21.31
N GLU A 369 -11.91 9.42 22.27
CA GLU A 369 -11.63 9.60 23.71
C GLU A 369 -10.58 8.58 24.19
N GLU A 370 -10.67 7.32 23.76
CA GLU A 370 -9.67 6.29 24.06
C GLU A 370 -8.28 6.69 23.51
N ALA A 371 -8.22 7.20 22.30
CA ALA A 371 -6.99 7.65 21.66
C ALA A 371 -6.35 8.81 22.45
N GLU A 372 -7.14 9.80 22.87
CA GLU A 372 -6.65 10.94 23.64
C GLU A 372 -6.14 10.51 25.03
N GLN A 373 -6.82 9.58 25.71
CA GLN A 373 -6.36 9.01 26.98
C GLN A 373 -5.02 8.30 26.84
N LYS A 374 -4.74 7.70 25.69
CA LYS A 374 -3.46 7.05 25.36
C LYS A 374 -2.39 8.02 24.86
N GLY A 375 -2.65 9.32 24.89
CA GLY A 375 -1.67 10.35 24.51
C GLY A 375 -1.62 10.66 23.02
N ILE A 376 -2.53 10.14 22.21
CA ILE A 376 -2.67 10.54 20.82
C ILE A 376 -3.39 11.86 20.75
N ARG A 377 -2.83 12.80 20.00
CA ARG A 377 -3.36 14.16 19.92
C ARG A 377 -4.11 14.36 18.62
N SER A 378 -5.34 14.85 18.72
CA SER A 378 -6.05 15.38 17.56
C SER A 378 -5.35 16.63 17.03
N ARG A 379 -5.32 16.78 15.71
CA ARG A 379 -4.81 17.97 15.05
C ARG A 379 -5.92 18.62 14.24
N GLN A 380 -6.10 19.91 14.46
CA GLN A 380 -7.00 20.71 13.65
C GLN A 380 -6.33 21.06 12.32
N VAL A 381 -6.95 20.64 11.24
CA VAL A 381 -6.48 20.94 9.89
C VAL A 381 -7.56 21.73 9.16
N GLN A 382 -7.17 22.83 8.54
CA GLN A 382 -8.04 23.63 7.71
C GLN A 382 -7.93 23.17 6.26
N GLU A 383 -9.04 22.81 5.66
CA GLU A 383 -9.14 22.47 4.25
C GLU A 383 -10.12 23.41 3.56
N ILE A 384 -9.74 23.93 2.40
CA ILE A 384 -10.64 24.70 1.54
C ILE A 384 -11.29 23.74 0.57
N ARG A 385 -12.55 23.36 0.84
CA ARG A 385 -13.33 22.46 -0.01
C ARG A 385 -14.51 23.24 -0.60
N GLY A 386 -14.56 23.36 -1.93
CA GLY A 386 -15.66 24.08 -2.60
C GLY A 386 -15.80 25.56 -2.20
N GLY A 387 -14.70 26.26 -1.87
CA GLY A 387 -14.71 27.66 -1.44
C GLY A 387 -15.12 27.89 0.02
N LYS A 388 -15.33 26.82 0.80
CA LYS A 388 -15.59 26.88 2.26
C LYS A 388 -14.37 26.36 3.00
N VAL A 389 -14.00 27.06 4.08
CA VAL A 389 -12.95 26.58 5.00
C VAL A 389 -13.59 25.60 5.97
N ASN A 390 -13.29 24.32 5.82
CA ASN A 390 -13.64 23.30 6.80
C ASN A 390 -12.47 23.13 7.78
N VAL A 391 -12.79 23.08 9.07
CA VAL A 391 -11.81 22.76 10.12
C VAL A 391 -12.17 21.37 10.64
N GLU A 392 -11.28 20.43 10.43
CA GLU A 392 -11.49 19.04 10.83
C GLU A 392 -10.46 18.62 11.87
N ASN A 393 -10.90 17.90 12.90
CA ASN A 393 -10.02 17.26 13.86
C ASN A 393 -9.64 15.88 13.34
N ILE A 394 -8.36 15.68 13.05
CA ILE A 394 -7.85 14.41 12.56
C ILE A 394 -6.96 13.73 13.59
N PHE A 395 -7.05 12.42 13.63
CA PHE A 395 -6.19 11.54 14.41
C PHE A 395 -5.34 10.71 13.46
N LEU A 396 -4.05 10.70 13.67
CA LEU A 396 -3.09 9.92 12.90
C LEU A 396 -1.91 9.53 13.80
N GLY A 397 -2.17 8.67 14.79
CA GLY A 397 -1.20 8.32 15.81
C GLY A 397 -1.12 6.83 16.06
N LEU A 398 -0.03 6.42 16.75
CA LEU A 398 0.27 5.03 17.06
C LEU A 398 0.59 4.88 18.55
N VAL A 399 0.08 3.81 19.15
CA VAL A 399 0.50 3.34 20.47
C VAL A 399 1.15 1.98 20.28
N ILE A 400 2.40 1.86 20.68
CA ILE A 400 3.20 0.65 20.55
C ILE A 400 3.51 0.18 21.98
N SER A 401 2.95 -0.95 22.36
CA SER A 401 3.04 -1.51 23.70
C SER A 401 3.80 -2.84 23.66
N GLY A 402 4.75 -3.01 24.55
CA GLY A 402 5.56 -4.22 24.72
C GLY A 402 6.10 -4.28 26.13
N ALA A 403 7.41 -4.37 26.29
CA ALA A 403 8.09 -4.21 27.58
C ALA A 403 8.01 -2.74 28.06
N ASP A 404 8.04 -1.80 27.11
CA ASP A 404 7.80 -0.36 27.33
C ASP A 404 6.67 0.10 26.43
N GLU A 405 6.04 1.24 26.77
CA GLU A 405 4.99 1.86 25.95
C GLU A 405 5.53 3.10 25.26
N VAL A 406 5.45 3.10 23.93
CA VAL A 406 5.87 4.22 23.08
C VAL A 406 4.67 4.77 22.33
N VAL A 407 4.42 6.07 22.51
CA VAL A 407 3.34 6.76 21.82
C VAL A 407 3.91 7.67 20.73
N ILE A 408 3.42 7.53 19.51
CA ILE A 408 3.62 8.50 18.43
C ILE A 408 2.33 9.33 18.36
N PRO A 409 2.33 10.54 18.92
CA PRO A 409 1.09 11.30 19.11
C PRO A 409 0.42 11.69 17.79
N PHE A 410 1.22 11.93 16.76
CA PHE A 410 0.75 12.32 15.45
C PHE A 410 1.80 12.04 14.36
N CYS A 411 1.40 11.39 13.28
CA CYS A 411 2.23 11.15 12.10
C CYS A 411 2.04 12.31 11.10
N ASP A 412 2.96 13.26 11.10
CA ASP A 412 2.89 14.45 10.26
C ASP A 412 3.42 14.19 8.84
N VAL A 413 3.07 15.09 7.92
CA VAL A 413 3.64 15.10 6.56
C VAL A 413 5.15 15.34 6.63
N GLY A 414 5.92 14.49 5.94
CA GLY A 414 7.39 14.56 5.94
C GLY A 414 8.06 13.80 7.10
N LEU A 415 7.28 13.19 8.01
CA LEU A 415 7.85 12.30 9.03
C LEU A 415 8.34 11.01 8.36
N PRO A 416 9.58 10.54 8.59
CA PRO A 416 10.07 9.26 8.10
C PRO A 416 9.40 8.10 8.86
N LEU A 417 8.19 7.73 8.40
CA LEU A 417 7.29 6.79 9.11
C LEU A 417 7.95 5.44 9.40
N GLU A 418 8.70 4.88 8.46
CA GLU A 418 9.37 3.59 8.66
C GLU A 418 10.42 3.67 9.78
N TYR A 419 11.20 4.75 9.80
CA TYR A 419 12.20 4.98 10.83
C TYR A 419 11.55 5.14 12.22
N GLU A 420 10.52 5.98 12.32
CA GLU A 420 9.81 6.21 13.59
C GLU A 420 9.15 4.93 14.09
N LEU A 421 8.54 4.15 13.20
CA LEU A 421 7.91 2.87 13.54
C LEU A 421 8.97 1.86 14.02
N THR A 422 10.07 1.69 13.27
CA THR A 422 11.15 0.75 13.59
C THR A 422 11.80 1.08 14.91
N ARG A 423 12.11 2.35 15.14
CA ARG A 423 12.65 2.86 16.39
C ARG A 423 11.73 2.56 17.57
N SER A 424 10.44 2.87 17.40
CA SER A 424 9.45 2.68 18.46
C SER A 424 9.21 1.20 18.77
N ILE A 425 9.19 0.33 17.76
CA ILE A 425 9.13 -1.13 17.95
C ILE A 425 10.36 -1.63 18.71
N ARG A 426 11.56 -1.15 18.34
CA ARG A 426 12.79 -1.53 19.01
C ARG A 426 12.77 -1.13 20.49
N THR A 427 12.32 0.09 20.79
CA THR A 427 12.21 0.58 22.17
C THR A 427 11.18 -0.23 22.96
N ALA A 428 10.00 -0.49 22.39
CA ALA A 428 8.94 -1.26 23.04
C ALA A 428 9.31 -2.74 23.25
N ALA A 429 10.15 -3.31 22.38
CA ALA A 429 10.59 -4.71 22.49
C ALA A 429 11.76 -4.93 23.46
N SER A 430 12.45 -3.88 23.89
CA SER A 430 13.65 -4.00 24.73
C SER A 430 13.28 -4.20 26.20
N GLU A 431 13.40 -5.43 26.69
CA GLU A 431 13.44 -5.73 28.14
C GLU A 431 14.80 -5.31 28.66
N GLU A 432 14.95 -4.20 29.33
CA GLU A 432 16.20 -3.73 29.95
C GLU A 432 17.41 -3.55 29.00
N SER A 433 17.33 -2.68 28.06
CA SER A 433 18.55 -2.14 27.46
C SER A 433 18.85 -0.81 28.16
N ARG A 434 19.94 -0.75 29.00
CA ARG A 434 20.52 0.51 29.49
C ARG A 434 20.61 1.45 28.28
N ARG A 435 19.79 2.50 28.28
CA ARG A 435 19.87 3.52 27.23
C ARG A 435 21.29 4.07 27.21
N PRO A 436 21.99 4.09 26.07
CA PRO A 436 23.30 4.72 26.02
C PRO A 436 23.22 6.16 26.49
N THR A 437 24.19 6.59 27.31
CA THR A 437 24.21 7.94 27.85
C THR A 437 25.03 8.85 26.98
N ILE A 438 24.40 9.94 26.48
CA ILE A 438 25.04 10.97 25.66
C ILE A 438 25.26 12.21 26.50
N GLY A 439 26.51 12.66 26.58
CA GLY A 439 26.86 13.95 27.15
C GLY A 439 26.82 15.04 26.10
N ILE A 440 26.13 16.15 26.34
CA ILE A 440 26.21 17.34 25.51
C ILE A 440 27.00 18.41 26.26
N LEU A 441 28.17 18.76 25.71
CA LEU A 441 29.04 19.77 26.31
C LEU A 441 28.37 21.15 26.22
N ASN A 442 28.36 21.87 27.36
CA ASN A 442 27.81 23.21 27.42
C ASN A 442 28.76 24.21 26.73
N THR A 443 28.29 24.82 25.69
CA THR A 443 29.00 25.82 24.87
C THR A 443 28.10 27.02 24.62
N ASP A 444 28.57 28.02 23.88
CA ASP A 444 27.73 29.17 23.52
C ASP A 444 26.58 28.82 22.56
N ALA A 445 26.55 27.61 21.99
CA ALA A 445 25.47 27.14 21.14
C ALA A 445 24.14 26.86 21.89
N SER A 446 24.12 26.92 23.23
CA SER A 446 22.93 26.88 24.10
C SER A 446 21.87 25.84 23.70
N LEU A 447 22.27 24.60 23.35
CA LEU A 447 21.38 23.54 22.84
C LEU A 447 20.20 23.22 23.76
N TYR A 448 20.38 23.37 25.08
CA TYR A 448 19.31 23.19 26.09
C TYR A 448 18.40 24.42 26.23
N GLY A 449 18.60 25.42 25.40
CA GLY A 449 17.95 26.72 25.50
C GLY A 449 18.69 27.68 26.42
N SER A 450 18.39 28.93 26.31
CA SER A 450 19.00 29.99 27.11
C SER A 450 17.95 30.95 27.66
N PHE A 451 18.32 31.60 28.76
CA PHE A 451 17.55 32.68 29.35
C PHE A 451 18.32 33.98 29.06
N SER A 452 17.75 34.85 28.24
CA SER A 452 18.37 36.12 27.85
C SER A 452 17.49 37.28 28.28
N PHE A 453 18.10 38.30 28.86
CA PHE A 453 17.46 39.60 29.16
C PHE A 453 17.82 40.60 28.07
N ALA A 454 17.30 40.44 26.88
CA ALA A 454 17.48 41.39 25.80
C ALA A 454 16.31 42.40 25.81
N GLY A 455 16.62 43.70 26.00
CA GLY A 455 15.60 44.75 25.96
C GLY A 455 14.64 44.83 27.14
N GLY A 456 15.01 44.31 28.33
CA GLY A 456 14.20 44.41 29.55
C GLY A 456 13.10 43.39 29.70
N MET A 457 12.88 42.51 28.71
CA MET A 457 11.96 41.37 28.82
C MET A 457 12.72 40.05 28.84
N PRO A 458 12.36 39.11 29.76
CA PRO A 458 12.96 37.79 29.79
C PRO A 458 12.57 37.02 28.55
N ARG A 459 13.52 36.68 27.69
CA ARG A 459 13.31 35.84 26.50
C ARG A 459 13.89 34.46 26.77
N ARG A 460 13.03 33.43 26.78
CA ARG A 460 13.43 32.03 26.90
C ARG A 460 13.49 31.41 25.52
N THR A 461 14.68 31.00 25.09
CA THR A 461 14.81 30.13 23.90
C THR A 461 14.53 28.68 24.29
N PRO A 462 13.69 27.98 23.53
CA PRO A 462 13.39 26.57 23.83
C PRO A 462 14.62 25.68 23.55
N LYS A 463 14.61 24.49 24.11
CA LYS A 463 15.55 23.42 23.81
C LYS A 463 15.54 23.12 22.29
N TRP A 464 16.69 22.95 21.67
CA TRP A 464 16.81 22.66 20.23
C TRP A 464 16.18 21.30 19.90
N GLN A 465 15.66 21.17 18.67
CA GLN A 465 14.95 19.98 18.23
C GLN A 465 15.85 18.73 18.26
N ILE A 466 17.13 18.88 17.91
CA ILE A 466 18.09 17.77 17.95
C ILE A 466 18.21 17.13 19.34
N VAL A 467 18.19 17.94 20.40
CA VAL A 467 18.24 17.40 21.79
C VAL A 467 16.98 16.61 22.09
N ARG A 468 15.81 17.10 21.68
CA ARG A 468 14.53 16.37 21.85
C ARG A 468 14.52 15.04 21.10
N GLU A 469 15.09 15.00 19.89
CA GLU A 469 15.19 13.78 19.10
C GLU A 469 16.17 12.77 19.74
N LEU A 470 17.30 13.25 20.28
CA LEU A 470 18.23 12.39 21.01
C LEU A 470 17.61 11.83 22.31
N GLU A 471 16.87 12.65 23.07
CA GLU A 471 16.18 12.22 24.30
C GLU A 471 15.14 11.10 24.07
N LYS A 472 14.69 10.89 22.85
CA LYS A 472 13.76 9.79 22.51
C LYS A 472 14.44 8.41 22.55
N GLN A 473 15.77 8.34 22.34
CA GLN A 473 16.51 7.07 22.21
C GLN A 473 17.62 6.91 23.25
N PHE A 474 18.14 8.01 23.79
CA PHE A 474 19.31 8.07 24.64
C PHE A 474 19.01 8.82 25.92
N ASP A 475 19.76 8.49 26.97
CA ASP A 475 19.79 9.32 28.17
C ASP A 475 20.73 10.49 27.90
N VAL A 476 20.16 11.71 27.77
CA VAL A 476 20.92 12.88 27.36
C VAL A 476 21.17 13.77 28.57
N GLU A 477 22.45 14.01 28.87
CA GLU A 477 22.87 14.84 30.00
C GLU A 477 23.66 16.05 29.52
N GLN A 478 23.44 17.17 30.22
CA GLN A 478 24.23 18.39 29.97
C GLN A 478 25.55 18.28 30.77
N VAL A 479 26.67 18.52 30.07
CA VAL A 479 28.01 18.42 30.64
C VAL A 479 28.63 19.79 30.78
N ALA A 480 29.03 20.18 31.99
CA ALA A 480 29.78 21.39 32.23
C ALA A 480 31.25 21.21 31.79
N GLY A 481 31.78 22.18 31.03
CA GLY A 481 33.19 22.15 30.61
C GLY A 481 34.19 22.58 31.68
N ASP A 482 33.74 23.18 32.77
CA ASP A 482 34.61 23.82 33.79
C ASP A 482 35.36 22.80 34.66
N ALA A 483 34.85 21.57 34.74
CA ALA A 483 35.48 20.47 35.49
C ALA A 483 35.95 19.35 34.55
N PRO A 484 36.90 18.49 34.95
CA PRO A 484 37.28 17.31 34.18
C PRO A 484 36.08 16.42 33.88
N ILE A 485 35.89 16.06 32.59
CA ILE A 485 34.76 15.25 32.17
C ILE A 485 34.99 13.79 32.55
N ASP A 486 34.01 13.19 33.24
CA ASP A 486 34.09 11.79 33.65
C ASP A 486 34.14 10.85 32.43
N ARG A 487 35.20 10.03 32.37
CA ARG A 487 35.51 9.15 31.26
C ARG A 487 34.56 7.98 31.13
N ASN A 488 33.90 7.56 32.18
CA ASN A 488 33.08 6.32 32.21
C ASN A 488 31.58 6.62 32.25
N ARG A 489 31.19 7.88 32.29
CA ARG A 489 29.78 8.28 32.39
C ARG A 489 29.07 8.28 31.07
N PHE A 490 29.77 8.65 29.98
CA PHE A 490 29.16 8.87 28.69
C PHE A 490 29.68 7.88 27.64
N ASP A 491 28.77 7.31 26.86
CA ASP A 491 29.07 6.47 25.73
C ASP A 491 29.49 7.32 24.50
N LEU A 492 28.94 8.53 24.40
CA LEU A 492 29.26 9.53 23.40
C LEU A 492 29.22 10.95 24.02
N LEU A 493 30.21 11.78 23.74
CA LEU A 493 30.19 13.20 24.05
C LEU A 493 29.95 14.01 22.78
N ILE A 494 28.99 14.92 22.80
CA ILE A 494 28.72 15.86 21.70
C ILE A 494 29.20 17.25 22.10
N ALA A 495 30.10 17.83 21.30
CA ALA A 495 30.57 19.18 21.47
C ALA A 495 30.17 20.03 20.23
N VAL A 496 29.25 20.96 20.44
CA VAL A 496 28.81 21.87 19.38
C VAL A 496 29.45 23.25 19.63
N LEU A 497 30.08 23.80 18.61
CA LEU A 497 30.81 25.05 18.66
C LEU A 497 31.91 25.08 19.74
N PRO A 498 32.83 24.09 19.78
CA PRO A 498 33.90 24.07 20.79
C PRO A 498 34.85 25.26 20.69
N SER A 499 34.94 25.95 19.56
CA SER A 499 35.68 27.19 19.39
C SER A 499 35.24 28.30 20.35
N SER A 500 34.03 28.20 20.91
CA SER A 500 33.53 29.12 21.93
C SER A 500 34.02 28.83 23.34
N LEU A 501 34.70 27.72 23.59
CA LEU A 501 35.18 27.29 24.89
C LEU A 501 36.35 28.18 25.37
N THR A 502 36.44 28.40 26.69
CA THR A 502 37.63 29.00 27.31
C THR A 502 38.81 28.02 27.29
N MET A 503 40.04 28.50 27.44
CA MET A 503 41.23 27.65 27.44
C MET A 503 41.19 26.50 28.46
N PRO A 504 40.73 26.69 29.72
CA PRO A 504 40.56 25.60 30.67
C PRO A 504 39.53 24.55 30.19
N GLN A 505 38.36 24.99 29.67
CA GLN A 505 37.32 24.12 29.16
C GLN A 505 37.79 23.31 27.95
N MET A 506 38.52 23.95 27.03
CA MET A 506 39.14 23.29 25.90
C MET A 506 40.15 22.23 26.34
N THR A 507 40.95 22.53 27.38
CA THR A 507 41.92 21.56 27.94
C THR A 507 41.20 20.33 28.50
N ASN A 508 40.06 20.51 29.15
CA ASN A 508 39.23 19.41 29.65
C ASN A 508 38.68 18.57 28.48
N LEU A 509 38.14 19.18 27.45
CA LEU A 509 37.65 18.50 26.23
C LEU A 509 38.78 17.71 25.55
N VAL A 510 39.95 18.35 25.33
CA VAL A 510 41.11 17.68 24.69
C VAL A 510 41.61 16.51 25.53
N SER A 511 41.61 16.64 26.87
CA SER A 511 41.97 15.54 27.77
C SER A 511 41.01 14.36 27.67
N TYR A 512 39.69 14.64 27.53
CA TYR A 512 38.68 13.62 27.31
C TYR A 512 38.88 12.91 25.95
N VAL A 513 39.11 13.66 24.85
CA VAL A 513 39.40 13.12 23.52
C VAL A 513 40.67 12.24 23.56
N LYS A 514 41.74 12.72 24.17
CA LYS A 514 43.02 11.98 24.32
C LYS A 514 42.86 10.68 25.15
N SER A 515 41.82 10.57 25.94
CA SER A 515 41.53 9.34 26.65
C SER A 515 40.93 8.23 25.79
N GLY A 516 40.74 8.45 24.47
CA GLY A 516 40.24 7.47 23.51
C GLY A 516 38.74 7.26 23.56
N LYS A 517 37.96 8.18 24.11
CA LYS A 517 36.50 8.10 24.17
C LYS A 517 35.84 8.73 22.94
N SER A 518 34.65 8.26 22.62
CA SER A 518 33.91 8.74 21.44
C SER A 518 33.45 10.18 21.64
N VAL A 519 33.84 11.05 20.72
CA VAL A 519 33.42 12.46 20.70
C VAL A 519 32.95 12.84 19.31
N LEU A 520 31.80 13.49 19.25
CA LEU A 520 31.26 14.08 18.01
C LEU A 520 31.37 15.59 18.13
N VAL A 521 32.12 16.20 17.21
CA VAL A 521 32.40 17.64 17.22
C VAL A 521 31.73 18.30 16.02
N PHE A 522 30.94 19.33 16.30
CA PHE A 522 30.38 20.22 15.29
C PHE A 522 30.93 21.62 15.53
N ASP A 523 31.73 22.13 14.61
CA ASP A 523 32.28 23.46 14.69
C ASP A 523 31.88 24.28 13.46
N ASP A 524 31.47 25.52 13.69
CA ASP A 524 31.13 26.46 12.63
C ASP A 524 32.15 27.62 12.67
N PRO A 525 32.97 27.75 11.67
CA PRO A 525 33.98 28.81 11.64
C PRO A 525 33.40 30.22 11.56
N LEU A 526 32.11 30.38 11.15
CA LEU A 526 31.42 31.67 11.05
C LEU A 526 29.94 31.52 11.47
N PRO A 527 29.64 31.33 12.77
CA PRO A 527 28.28 31.13 13.22
C PRO A 527 27.43 32.38 13.06
N LEU A 528 26.39 32.30 12.20
CA LEU A 528 25.51 33.43 11.88
C LEU A 528 24.66 33.89 13.07
N ASP A 529 24.30 32.98 13.98
CA ASP A 529 23.47 33.30 15.16
C ASP A 529 24.28 33.90 16.33
N ILE A 530 25.61 33.90 16.27
CA ILE A 530 26.51 34.35 17.33
C ILE A 530 27.55 35.30 16.73
N LEU A 531 27.09 36.29 15.95
CA LEU A 531 27.93 37.23 15.22
C LEU A 531 28.81 38.13 16.11
N ASP A 532 28.41 38.36 17.36
CA ASP A 532 29.15 39.19 18.31
C ASP A 532 30.45 38.56 18.83
N ARG A 533 30.69 37.26 18.48
CA ARG A 533 31.84 36.48 18.96
C ARG A 533 32.58 35.80 17.82
N ALA A 534 33.39 36.55 17.11
CA ALA A 534 34.31 35.95 16.14
C ALA A 534 35.26 34.95 16.83
N PRO A 535 35.62 33.81 16.21
CA PRO A 535 36.49 32.79 16.80
C PRO A 535 37.86 33.28 17.28
N ARG A 536 38.30 34.46 16.81
CA ARG A 536 39.58 35.06 17.17
C ARG A 536 39.48 36.15 18.24
N GLN A 537 38.29 36.50 18.69
CA GLN A 537 38.13 37.47 19.76
C GLN A 537 38.18 36.82 21.14
N PRO A 538 38.92 37.38 22.11
CA PRO A 538 38.92 36.86 23.46
C PRO A 538 37.52 36.94 24.07
N LYS A 539 37.10 35.90 24.71
CA LYS A 539 35.80 35.80 25.39
C LYS A 539 35.78 36.83 26.54
N PRO A 540 34.73 37.65 26.70
CA PRO A 540 34.64 38.58 27.83
C PRO A 540 34.65 37.78 29.12
N SER A 541 35.43 38.18 30.12
CA SER A 541 35.51 37.51 31.41
C SER A 541 34.15 37.49 32.09
N PRO A 542 33.70 36.35 32.66
CA PRO A 542 32.50 36.31 33.46
C PRO A 542 32.64 37.27 34.64
N GLY A 543 31.93 38.36 34.64
CA GLY A 543 31.99 39.38 35.72
C GLY A 543 32.54 40.74 35.31
N GLY A 544 33.07 40.93 34.08
CA GLY A 544 33.66 42.22 33.63
C GLY A 544 32.69 43.29 33.10
N GLY A 545 31.38 43.10 33.25
CA GLY A 545 30.36 43.93 32.62
C GLY A 545 29.69 45.03 33.42
N MET A 546 30.21 45.44 34.60
CA MET A 546 29.55 46.47 35.40
C MET A 546 30.48 47.36 36.25
N MET A 547 31.63 47.74 35.72
CA MET A 547 32.36 48.88 36.25
C MET A 547 33.16 49.57 35.13
N GLY A 548 32.51 50.47 34.45
CA GLY A 548 33.16 51.29 33.41
C GLY A 548 32.21 52.25 32.72
N MET A 549 31.45 53.02 33.51
CA MET A 549 30.94 54.33 33.17
C MET A 549 30.84 55.15 34.46
#